data_a8d0abba2c02c75a92e6f63ccc4b9d65
#
_entry.id   a8d0abba2c02c75a92e6f63ccc4b9d65
#
_cell.length_a   1.000
_cell.length_b   1.000
_cell.length_c   1.000
_cell.angle_alpha   90.00
_cell.angle_beta   90.00
_cell.angle_gamma   90.00
#
_symmetry.space_group_name_H-M   'P 1'
#
loop_
_entity.id
_entity.type
_entity.pdbx_description
1 polymer ?
#
loop_
_entity_poly.entity_id
_entity_poly.type
_entity_poly.pdbx_seq_one_letter_code
_entity_poly.pdbx_strand_id
1 'polypeptide(L)'
;MDVNLSNMQNHVLLIARFRGDVEELTRAYDRAHQAIMDAGGPPGELRHHCAVSADSLYIVGLWESEQRLKTRFASGEMQEALERSGFPAMNQAEQTILQVHAVEPPI
;
A
#
# COMPACT_ATOMS: atom_id res chain seq x y z
N MET A 1 7.08 -26.44 -13.23
CA MET A 1 6.77 -26.15 -12.87
C MET A 1 6.42 -25.25 -12.57
N ASP A 2 6.52 -24.77 -12.42
CA ASP A 2 5.92 -24.17 -11.86
C ASP A 2 5.98 -22.78 -11.97
N VAL A 3 5.56 -22.17 -13.09
CA VAL A 3 5.44 -20.75 -13.33
C VAL A 3 4.64 -20.07 -12.24
N ASN A 4 3.54 -20.68 -11.84
CA ASN A 4 2.70 -20.11 -10.80
C ASN A 4 3.44 -20.02 -9.47
N LEU A 5 4.21 -21.02 -9.15
CA LEU A 5 4.97 -21.05 -7.92
C LEU A 5 6.04 -19.97 -7.93
N SER A 6 6.70 -19.76 -9.08
CA SER A 6 7.67 -18.69 -9.23
C SER A 6 7.04 -17.32 -9.03
N ASN A 7 5.85 -17.11 -9.60
CA ASN A 7 5.15 -15.85 -9.45
C ASN A 7 4.77 -15.59 -8.01
N MET A 8 4.31 -16.61 -7.31
CA MET A 8 3.97 -16.49 -5.89
C MET A 8 5.17 -16.12 -5.04
N GLN A 9 6.35 -16.64 -5.40
CA GLN A 9 7.57 -16.35 -4.66
C GLN A 9 7.99 -14.88 -4.76
N ASN A 10 7.52 -14.16 -5.77
CA ASN A 10 7.87 -12.76 -5.95
C ASN A 10 6.91 -11.80 -5.27
N HIS A 11 5.76 -12.29 -4.82
CA HIS A 11 4.78 -11.44 -4.17
C HIS A 11 5.28 -11.00 -2.79
N VAL A 12 4.98 -9.74 -2.46
CA VAL A 12 5.33 -9.19 -1.15
C VAL A 12 4.11 -8.55 -0.51
N LEU A 13 4.11 -8.55 0.81
CA LEU A 13 3.08 -7.89 1.60
C LEU A 13 3.72 -6.69 2.28
N LEU A 14 3.15 -5.51 2.06
CA LEU A 14 3.56 -4.29 2.74
C LEU A 14 2.60 -4.03 3.89
N ILE A 15 3.15 -3.77 5.07
CA ILE A 15 2.39 -3.25 6.20
C ILE A 15 3.01 -1.91 6.56
N ALA A 16 2.24 -0.83 6.42
CA ALA A 16 2.71 0.52 6.73
C ALA A 16 1.84 1.09 7.83
N ARG A 17 2.47 1.47 8.94
CA ARG A 17 1.78 2.02 10.11
C ARG A 17 2.06 3.49 10.24
N PHE A 18 1.00 4.30 10.31
CA PHE A 18 1.08 5.74 10.54
C PHE A 18 0.46 6.04 11.89
N ARG A 19 1.25 6.57 12.82
CA ARG A 19 0.75 6.97 14.15
C ARG A 19 0.17 8.36 14.07
N GLY A 20 -0.91 8.59 14.78
CA GLY A 20 -1.52 9.92 14.83
C GLY A 20 -2.99 9.88 15.14
N ASP A 21 -3.65 11.01 14.91
CA ASP A 21 -5.09 11.12 15.12
C ASP A 21 -5.82 10.34 14.02
N VAL A 22 -6.52 9.30 14.44
CA VAL A 22 -7.14 8.35 13.51
C VAL A 22 -8.21 9.01 12.65
N GLU A 23 -8.98 9.94 13.20
CA GLU A 23 -10.00 10.62 12.41
C GLU A 23 -9.39 11.45 11.30
N GLU A 24 -8.34 12.20 11.59
CA GLU A 24 -7.64 12.99 10.59
C GLU A 24 -6.96 12.09 9.55
N LEU A 25 -6.33 11.02 10.01
CA LEU A 25 -5.64 10.09 9.12
C LEU A 25 -6.62 9.41 8.16
N THR A 26 -7.78 9.00 8.65
CA THR A 26 -8.77 8.35 7.77
C THR A 26 -9.34 9.31 6.75
N ARG A 27 -9.61 10.55 7.14
CA ARG A 27 -10.09 11.54 6.18
C ARG A 27 -9.06 11.82 5.10
N ALA A 28 -7.79 11.96 5.51
CA ALA A 28 -6.72 12.19 4.55
C ALA A 28 -6.52 10.97 3.66
N TYR A 29 -6.61 9.76 4.24
CA TYR A 29 -6.52 8.53 3.47
C TYR A 29 -7.62 8.47 2.40
N ASP A 30 -8.85 8.79 2.78
CA ASP A 30 -9.96 8.73 1.83
C ASP A 30 -9.73 9.67 0.65
N ARG A 31 -9.21 10.87 0.91
CA ARG A 31 -8.88 11.82 -0.16
C ARG A 31 -7.76 11.29 -1.06
N ALA A 32 -6.71 10.75 -0.45
CA ALA A 32 -5.59 10.21 -1.20
C ALA A 32 -6.01 9.02 -2.05
N HIS A 33 -6.79 8.13 -1.46
CA HIS A 33 -7.28 6.93 -2.15
C HIS A 33 -8.14 7.32 -3.35
N GLN A 34 -9.04 8.27 -3.19
CA GLN A 34 -9.88 8.73 -4.28
C GLN A 34 -9.04 9.30 -5.42
N ALA A 35 -8.03 10.11 -5.08
CA ALA A 35 -7.16 10.69 -6.10
C ALA A 35 -6.40 9.61 -6.87
N ILE A 36 -5.91 8.60 -6.16
CA ILE A 36 -5.18 7.49 -6.78
C ILE A 36 -6.11 6.67 -7.70
N MET A 37 -7.34 6.39 -7.24
CA MET A 37 -8.29 5.63 -8.05
C MET A 37 -8.73 6.42 -9.27
N ASP A 38 -8.91 7.72 -9.14
CA ASP A 38 -9.27 8.59 -10.28
C ASP A 38 -8.16 8.59 -11.34
N ALA A 39 -6.93 8.38 -10.93
CA ALA A 39 -5.79 8.33 -11.84
C ALA A 39 -5.55 6.91 -12.40
N GLY A 40 -6.45 5.96 -12.15
CA GLY A 40 -6.36 4.61 -12.71
C GLY A 40 -5.91 3.54 -11.73
N GLY A 41 -5.68 3.90 -10.49
CA GLY A 41 -5.27 2.95 -9.46
C GLY A 41 -3.78 2.63 -9.49
N PRO A 42 -3.27 1.89 -8.50
CA PRO A 42 -1.85 1.56 -8.41
C PRO A 42 -1.52 0.30 -9.21
N PRO A 43 -0.70 0.41 -10.26
CA PRO A 43 -0.28 -0.78 -11.00
C PRO A 43 0.58 -1.67 -10.13
N GLY A 44 0.31 -2.96 -10.17
CA GLY A 44 1.09 -3.93 -9.42
C GLY A 44 0.58 -4.25 -8.02
N GLU A 45 -0.38 -3.49 -7.51
CA GLU A 45 -1.03 -3.83 -6.25
C GLU A 45 -2.21 -4.76 -6.52
N LEU A 46 -2.18 -5.94 -5.90
CA LEU A 46 -3.18 -6.98 -6.14
C LEU A 46 -4.34 -6.91 -5.16
N ARG A 47 -4.07 -6.53 -3.92
CA ARG A 47 -5.08 -6.37 -2.87
C ARG A 47 -4.66 -5.24 -1.95
N HIS A 48 -5.62 -4.55 -1.38
CA HIS A 48 -5.35 -3.37 -0.57
C HIS A 48 -6.36 -3.29 0.57
N HIS A 49 -5.83 -3.06 1.77
CA HIS A 49 -6.65 -2.86 2.95
C HIS A 49 -6.16 -1.66 3.74
N CYS A 50 -7.09 -0.93 4.31
CA CYS A 50 -6.78 0.13 5.26
C CYS A 50 -7.55 -0.19 6.54
N ALA A 51 -6.85 -0.21 7.66
CA ALA A 51 -7.44 -0.55 8.94
C ALA A 51 -6.91 0.39 10.01
N VAL A 52 -7.60 0.48 11.13
CA VAL A 52 -7.22 1.44 12.17
C VAL A 52 -7.20 0.78 13.54
N SER A 53 -6.36 1.33 14.41
CA SER A 53 -6.37 1.05 15.84
C SER A 53 -6.65 2.36 16.57
N ALA A 54 -6.52 2.38 17.89
CA ALA A 54 -6.82 3.58 18.67
C ALA A 54 -5.92 4.76 18.31
N ASP A 55 -4.68 4.51 17.90
CA ASP A 55 -3.70 5.57 17.67
C ASP A 55 -2.98 5.48 16.33
N SER A 56 -3.45 4.63 15.42
CA SER A 56 -2.73 4.40 14.18
C SER A 56 -3.65 4.00 13.04
N LEU A 57 -3.19 4.31 11.83
CA LEU A 57 -3.81 3.83 10.61
C LEU A 57 -2.79 2.91 9.93
N TYR A 58 -3.28 1.78 9.42
CA TYR A 58 -2.45 0.78 8.75
C TYR A 58 -2.88 0.63 7.31
N ILE A 59 -1.89 0.59 6.43
CA ILE A 59 -2.12 0.20 5.04
C ILE A 59 -1.48 -1.16 4.85
N VAL A 60 -2.25 -2.11 4.36
CA VAL A 60 -1.77 -3.47 4.10
C VAL A 60 -2.01 -3.77 2.63
N GLY A 61 -0.94 -3.90 1.88
CA GLY A 61 -1.02 -4.12 0.44
C GLY A 61 -0.30 -5.38 0.01
N LEU A 62 -0.93 -6.14 -0.87
CA LEU A 62 -0.33 -7.29 -1.51
C LEU A 62 0.13 -6.84 -2.90
N TRP A 63 1.43 -6.98 -3.18
CA TRP A 63 2.04 -6.48 -4.41
C TRP A 63 2.63 -7.62 -5.24
N GLU A 64 2.63 -7.44 -6.55
CA GLU A 64 3.24 -8.40 -7.47
C GLU A 64 4.70 -8.66 -7.13
N SER A 65 5.43 -7.60 -6.77
CA SER A 65 6.84 -7.70 -6.43
C SER A 65 7.26 -6.48 -5.63
N GLU A 66 8.39 -6.59 -4.95
CA GLU A 66 8.97 -5.47 -4.22
C GLU A 66 9.35 -4.34 -5.17
N GLN A 67 9.81 -4.67 -6.35
CA GLN A 67 10.17 -3.66 -7.35
C GLN A 67 8.96 -2.83 -7.77
N ARG A 68 7.80 -3.47 -7.99
CA ARG A 68 6.57 -2.77 -8.34
C ARG A 68 6.16 -1.83 -7.23
N LEU A 69 6.24 -2.31 -5.99
CA LEU A 69 5.94 -1.51 -4.81
C LEU A 69 6.83 -0.26 -4.75
N LYS A 70 8.14 -0.45 -4.87
CA LYS A 70 9.10 0.66 -4.79
C LYS A 70 8.93 1.65 -5.92
N THR A 71 8.71 1.15 -7.13
CA THR A 71 8.49 2.01 -8.30
C THR A 71 7.27 2.88 -8.10
N ARG A 72 6.18 2.31 -7.57
CA ARG A 72 4.95 3.06 -7.36
C ARG A 72 5.15 4.18 -6.34
N PHE A 73 5.76 3.87 -5.20
CA PHE A 73 5.93 4.87 -4.16
C PHE A 73 7.00 5.92 -4.50
N ALA A 74 7.87 5.62 -5.44
CA ALA A 74 8.84 6.60 -5.94
C ALA A 74 8.24 7.50 -7.01
N SER A 75 7.04 7.21 -7.53
CA SER A 75 6.47 7.98 -8.62
C SER A 75 6.04 9.37 -8.12
N GLY A 76 6.24 10.37 -8.97
CA GLY A 76 5.82 11.74 -8.66
C GLY A 76 4.30 11.84 -8.49
N GLU A 77 3.57 11.02 -9.24
CA GLU A 77 2.12 10.99 -9.18
C GLU A 77 1.60 10.58 -7.81
N MET A 78 2.20 9.51 -7.25
CA MET A 78 1.83 9.04 -5.91
C MET A 78 2.19 10.08 -4.85
N GLN A 79 3.40 10.64 -4.92
CA GLN A 79 3.85 11.65 -3.98
C GLN A 79 2.94 12.87 -4.00
N GLU A 80 2.55 13.30 -5.19
CA GLU A 80 1.66 14.44 -5.34
C GLU A 80 0.28 14.17 -4.76
N ALA A 81 -0.25 12.98 -4.99
CA ALA A 81 -1.56 12.60 -4.44
C ALA A 81 -1.56 12.62 -2.92
N LEU A 82 -0.50 12.09 -2.30
CA LEU A 82 -0.37 12.12 -0.84
C LEU A 82 -0.24 13.54 -0.32
N GLU A 83 0.58 14.35 -0.97
CA GLU A 83 0.80 15.72 -0.56
C GLU A 83 -0.47 16.56 -0.63
N ARG A 84 -1.21 16.46 -1.73
CA ARG A 84 -2.46 17.20 -1.91
C ARG A 84 -3.52 16.80 -0.90
N SER A 85 -3.56 15.54 -0.52
CA SER A 85 -4.57 15.03 0.39
C SER A 85 -4.25 15.33 1.85
N GLY A 86 -3.01 15.72 2.14
CA GLY A 86 -2.54 15.91 3.51
C GLY A 86 -2.22 14.61 4.21
N PHE A 87 -2.14 13.50 3.47
CA PHE A 87 -1.74 12.23 4.05
C PHE A 87 -0.23 12.20 4.23
N PRO A 88 0.28 11.62 5.33
CA PRO A 88 1.72 11.60 5.57
C PRO A 88 2.48 10.88 4.47
N ALA A 89 3.72 11.30 4.24
CA ALA A 89 4.58 10.63 3.27
C ALA A 89 4.89 9.21 3.74
N MET A 90 5.07 8.30 2.79
CA MET A 90 5.35 6.90 3.12
C MET A 90 6.60 6.71 3.96
N ASN A 91 7.59 7.59 3.81
CA ASN A 91 8.82 7.48 4.61
C ASN A 91 8.60 7.82 6.08
N GLN A 92 7.43 8.33 6.45
CA GLN A 92 7.08 8.58 7.85
C GLN A 92 6.42 7.37 8.51
N ALA A 93 6.09 6.35 7.73
CA ALA A 93 5.45 5.15 8.24
C ALA A 93 6.48 4.17 8.79
N GLU A 94 6.04 3.38 9.76
CA GLU A 94 6.76 2.17 10.13
C GLU A 94 6.41 1.13 9.09
N GLN A 95 7.37 0.72 8.29
CA GLN A 95 7.12 -0.19 7.17
C GLN A 95 7.70 -1.56 7.42
N THR A 96 6.91 -2.58 7.09
CA THR A 96 7.35 -3.97 7.10
C THR A 96 7.03 -4.55 5.72
N ILE A 97 8.02 -5.13 5.08
CA ILE A 97 7.84 -5.80 3.79
C ILE A 97 8.17 -7.26 3.97
N LEU A 98 7.20 -8.12 3.68
CA LEU A 98 7.31 -9.56 3.92
C LEU A 98 7.17 -10.33 2.61
N GLN A 99 7.97 -11.39 2.47
CA GLN A 99 7.82 -12.32 1.37
C GLN A 99 6.56 -13.14 1.59
N VAL A 100 5.69 -13.16 0.59
CA VAL A 100 4.43 -13.91 0.71
C VAL A 100 4.70 -15.41 0.55
N HIS A 101 4.15 -16.19 1.47
CA HIS A 101 4.20 -17.66 1.41
C HIS A 101 2.92 -18.23 0.78
N ALA A 102 1.77 -17.70 1.13
CA ALA A 102 0.48 -18.19 0.62
C ALA A 102 -0.55 -17.07 0.60
N VAL A 103 -1.47 -17.14 -0.34
CA VAL A 103 -2.60 -16.21 -0.46
C VAL A 103 -3.88 -17.02 -0.57
N GLU A 104 -4.86 -16.71 0.28
CA GLU A 104 -6.16 -17.38 0.28
C GLU A 104 -7.27 -16.35 0.30
N PRO A 105 -8.21 -16.39 -0.63
CA PRO A 105 -8.19 -17.25 -1.83
C PRO A 105 -7.07 -16.87 -2.77
N PRO A 106 -6.65 -17.79 -3.64
CA PRO A 106 -5.53 -17.51 -4.56
C PRO A 106 -5.79 -16.33 -5.48
N ILE A 107 -4.72 -15.68 -5.87
CA ILE A 107 -4.79 -14.61 -6.86
C ILE A 107 -5.06 -15.19 -8.25
#